data_a2c60ecb43e5d94008af00f37ceeb56f
#
_entry.id   a2c60ecb43e5d94008af00f37ceeb56f
#
_cell.length_a   1.000
_cell.length_b   1.000
_cell.length_c   1.000
_cell.angle_alpha   90.00
_cell.angle_beta   90.00
_cell.angle_gamma   90.00
#
_symmetry.space_group_name_H-M   'P 1'
#
loop_
_entity.id
_entity.type
_entity.pdbx_description
1 polymer ?
#
loop_
_entity_poly.entity_id
_entity_poly.type
_entity_poly.pdbx_seq_one_letter_code
_entity_poly.pdbx_strand_id
1 'polypeptide(L)'
;MKNIIKISLISLITLSFLNSCRDAIDIVQDGEINNQQTFKTVADLQKYLLGDVYKTMSNTGPVTVSALFTDETGLGSANSTLTPGMHQFFLDPSDATSSSLWLSNYTTINRVNRLLAAAELITPATSEEQITYNSVIAQARVIRAFAYFTLETYFSTDLKNDDALGVILTTKVPVNDEKLPRVKNSEIFALIDSDLSFADTNLVDNTNYFYISKNFINAFKARYYLYRGKHALAKQFATKVINESGLSLVGVNTLPTSTPGSSAWHTSLNSYASTSAIAKMYNDKERGEIIFALSRPTSGSWTNIGTIFNTNNSTLGGSPLYDMGRNLFNILDSTPGDIRRYIYVDPTSKIDANYATNSDYKNSDVLVIDKYPGKYQGTNPLRNDEKVFRLSEMYLILAECAVVENDFVTAAGYIKQIRDKRNYLGPVTLPTYTSAAQAYSDILLERRVELAFEGHRYIDLKRLGALANKSIDRHPTDDVSTVPTTLPVTDYRFTLPIPRNEVQGNPSITQNPGYK
;
A
#
# COMPACT_ATOMS: atom_id res chain seq x y z
N MET A 1 55.11 55.77 -25.94
CA MET A 1 53.87 55.54 -26.72
C MET A 1 53.72 54.09 -27.23
N LYS A 2 54.70 53.38 -27.77
CA LYS A 2 54.55 51.98 -28.25
C LYS A 2 54.16 50.94 -27.17
N ASN A 3 54.56 51.11 -25.90
CA ASN A 3 54.26 50.18 -24.86
C ASN A 3 52.86 50.38 -24.24
N ILE A 4 52.30 51.59 -24.29
CA ILE A 4 50.92 51.87 -23.79
C ILE A 4 49.89 51.28 -24.76
N ILE A 5 50.17 51.34 -26.07
CA ILE A 5 49.28 50.76 -27.11
C ILE A 5 49.24 49.24 -27.02
N LYS A 6 50.35 48.56 -26.63
CA LYS A 6 50.37 47.11 -26.44
C LYS A 6 49.58 46.65 -25.20
N ILE A 7 49.64 47.42 -24.10
CA ILE A 7 48.90 47.14 -22.86
C ILE A 7 47.39 47.37 -23.09
N SER A 8 47.01 48.45 -23.83
CA SER A 8 45.61 48.70 -24.17
C SER A 8 45.05 47.64 -25.13
N LEU A 9 45.83 47.09 -26.05
CA LEU A 9 45.37 46.02 -26.95
C LEU A 9 45.23 44.69 -26.26
N ILE A 10 46.10 44.37 -25.30
CA ILE A 10 45.98 43.14 -24.46
C ILE A 10 44.80 43.25 -23.50
N SER A 11 44.53 44.43 -22.92
CA SER A 11 43.37 44.65 -22.05
C SER A 11 42.03 44.57 -22.81
N LEU A 12 41.99 44.97 -24.08
CA LEU A 12 40.78 44.88 -24.91
C LEU A 12 40.47 43.43 -25.35
N ILE A 13 41.53 42.63 -25.57
CA ILE A 13 41.39 41.22 -25.95
C ILE A 13 40.94 40.37 -24.74
N THR A 14 41.37 40.68 -23.51
CA THR A 14 40.93 39.99 -22.29
C THR A 14 39.49 40.31 -21.89
N LEU A 15 38.95 41.49 -22.25
CA LEU A 15 37.53 41.80 -21.99
C LEU A 15 36.56 41.11 -22.96
N SER A 16 37.02 40.69 -24.16
CA SER A 16 36.18 39.98 -25.13
C SER A 16 35.95 38.50 -24.81
N PHE A 17 36.70 37.90 -23.86
CA PHE A 17 36.55 36.50 -23.46
C PHE A 17 35.61 36.28 -22.29
N LEU A 18 35.06 37.35 -21.68
CA LEU A 18 34.16 37.23 -20.51
C LEU A 18 32.68 37.06 -20.86
N ASN A 19 32.31 37.10 -22.15
CA ASN A 19 30.93 36.89 -22.57
C ASN A 19 30.63 35.49 -23.15
N SER A 20 31.59 34.54 -23.08
CA SER A 20 31.47 33.24 -23.75
C SER A 20 31.06 32.07 -22.82
N CYS A 21 30.59 32.31 -21.59
CA CYS A 21 30.30 31.23 -20.68
C CYS A 21 28.82 31.10 -20.26
N ARG A 22 27.89 31.80 -20.93
CA ARG A 22 26.45 31.57 -20.66
C ARG A 22 25.83 30.47 -21.52
N ASP A 23 26.27 30.32 -22.75
CA ASP A 23 25.72 29.33 -23.69
C ASP A 23 26.31 27.92 -23.51
N ALA A 24 27.42 27.77 -22.76
CA ALA A 24 28.06 26.48 -22.53
C ALA A 24 27.39 25.65 -21.40
N ILE A 25 26.48 26.24 -20.63
CA ILE A 25 25.72 25.56 -19.54
C ILE A 25 24.38 25.07 -20.06
N ASP A 26 23.91 25.54 -21.20
CA ASP A 26 22.66 25.12 -21.86
C ASP A 26 22.89 24.09 -22.99
N ILE A 27 23.98 23.33 -22.94
CA ILE A 27 24.12 22.17 -23.82
C ILE A 27 23.15 21.09 -23.26
N VAL A 28 21.96 21.07 -23.85
CA VAL A 28 21.08 19.89 -23.77
C VAL A 28 21.87 18.73 -24.39
N GLN A 29 22.33 17.78 -23.57
CA GLN A 29 22.95 16.55 -24.08
C GLN A 29 21.95 15.87 -25.01
N ASP A 30 22.40 15.50 -26.22
CA ASP A 30 21.58 14.69 -27.14
C ASP A 30 21.09 13.43 -26.40
N GLY A 31 19.78 13.37 -26.13
CA GLY A 31 19.17 12.31 -25.33
C GLY A 31 18.61 12.74 -23.97
N GLU A 32 18.92 13.93 -23.45
CA GLU A 32 18.17 14.50 -22.34
C GLU A 32 16.90 15.18 -22.83
N ILE A 33 15.77 14.57 -22.52
CA ILE A 33 14.45 15.12 -22.85
C ILE A 33 14.16 16.29 -21.88
N ASN A 34 14.37 17.51 -22.37
CA ASN A 34 14.00 18.73 -21.65
C ASN A 34 12.46 18.79 -21.49
N ASN A 35 11.97 19.17 -20.30
CA ASN A 35 10.52 19.30 -20.01
C ASN A 35 9.78 20.15 -21.08
N GLN A 36 10.41 21.20 -21.61
CA GLN A 36 9.84 22.06 -22.67
C GLN A 36 9.72 21.37 -24.04
N GLN A 37 10.50 20.33 -24.29
CA GLN A 37 10.43 19.55 -25.54
C GLN A 37 9.48 18.36 -25.43
N THR A 38 9.24 17.88 -24.22
CA THR A 38 8.45 16.67 -23.94
C THR A 38 6.96 16.96 -23.84
N PHE A 39 6.57 18.08 -23.24
CA PHE A 39 5.17 18.42 -22.95
C PHE A 39 4.74 19.62 -23.80
N LYS A 40 3.98 19.37 -24.85
CA LYS A 40 3.45 20.41 -25.76
C LYS A 40 1.92 20.45 -25.79
N THR A 41 1.29 19.37 -25.45
CA THR A 41 -0.17 19.19 -25.60
C THR A 41 -0.77 18.50 -24.36
N VAL A 42 -2.10 18.63 -24.21
CA VAL A 42 -2.85 17.89 -23.19
C VAL A 42 -2.68 16.37 -23.34
N ALA A 43 -2.56 15.89 -24.59
CA ALA A 43 -2.32 14.47 -24.86
C ALA A 43 -0.94 14.00 -24.34
N ASP A 44 0.08 14.83 -24.33
CA ASP A 44 1.39 14.48 -23.77
C ASP A 44 1.34 14.37 -22.25
N LEU A 45 0.61 15.29 -21.58
CA LEU A 45 0.34 15.18 -20.13
C LEU A 45 -0.38 13.88 -19.80
N GLN A 46 -1.39 13.51 -20.58
CA GLN A 46 -2.15 12.26 -20.38
C GLN A 46 -1.25 11.03 -20.57
N LYS A 47 -0.40 11.00 -21.59
CA LYS A 47 0.57 9.90 -21.79
C LYS A 47 1.54 9.79 -20.63
N TYR A 48 2.04 10.90 -20.13
CA TYR A 48 2.96 10.91 -18.98
C TYR A 48 2.25 10.47 -17.69
N LEU A 49 1.01 10.92 -17.45
CA LEU A 49 0.21 10.45 -16.35
C LEU A 49 0.10 8.91 -16.36
N LEU A 50 -0.29 8.34 -17.50
CA LEU A 50 -0.56 6.91 -17.63
C LEU A 50 0.73 6.07 -17.67
N GLY A 51 1.78 6.52 -18.35
CA GLY A 51 3.03 5.80 -18.57
C GLY A 51 4.03 5.91 -17.43
N ASP A 52 4.11 7.09 -16.80
CA ASP A 52 5.13 7.38 -15.79
C ASP A 52 4.58 7.57 -14.39
N VAL A 53 3.50 8.36 -14.22
CA VAL A 53 2.99 8.64 -12.86
C VAL A 53 2.32 7.41 -12.26
N TYR A 54 1.36 6.81 -12.95
CA TYR A 54 0.70 5.58 -12.46
C TYR A 54 1.68 4.43 -12.22
N LYS A 55 2.74 4.34 -13.02
CA LYS A 55 3.78 3.31 -12.89
C LYS A 55 4.54 3.39 -11.56
N THR A 56 4.65 4.59 -10.97
CA THR A 56 5.34 4.76 -9.69
C THR A 56 4.50 4.34 -8.48
N MET A 57 3.18 4.21 -8.63
CA MET A 57 2.33 3.75 -7.54
C MET A 57 2.60 2.28 -7.22
N SER A 58 2.73 1.96 -5.94
CA SER A 58 2.92 0.59 -5.46
C SER A 58 2.35 0.41 -4.06
N ASN A 59 1.81 -0.77 -3.80
CA ASN A 59 1.39 -1.22 -2.48
C ASN A 59 2.36 -2.24 -1.86
N THR A 60 3.48 -2.55 -2.53
CA THR A 60 4.45 -3.54 -2.03
C THR A 60 5.12 -3.12 -0.73
N GLY A 61 5.44 -1.83 -0.56
CA GLY A 61 6.01 -1.30 0.69
C GLY A 61 5.11 -1.56 1.90
N PRO A 62 3.86 -1.09 1.91
CA PRO A 62 2.87 -1.41 2.94
C PRO A 62 2.72 -2.91 3.23
N VAL A 63 2.62 -3.73 2.18
CA VAL A 63 2.52 -5.20 2.32
C VAL A 63 3.77 -5.79 2.97
N THR A 64 4.96 -5.37 2.55
CA THR A 64 6.24 -5.86 3.11
C THR A 64 6.38 -5.48 4.57
N VAL A 65 6.11 -4.21 4.94
CA VAL A 65 6.17 -3.77 6.35
C VAL A 65 5.20 -4.57 7.20
N SER A 66 3.96 -4.74 6.75
CA SER A 66 2.94 -5.49 7.47
C SER A 66 3.34 -6.96 7.64
N ALA A 67 3.75 -7.62 6.57
CA ALA A 67 4.15 -9.01 6.58
C ALA A 67 5.35 -9.27 7.50
N LEU A 68 6.40 -8.45 7.41
CA LEU A 68 7.63 -8.68 8.15
C LEU A 68 7.57 -8.23 9.61
N PHE A 69 6.90 -7.12 9.90
CA PHE A 69 6.90 -6.55 11.24
C PHE A 69 5.83 -7.14 12.15
N THR A 70 4.75 -7.70 11.58
CA THR A 70 3.60 -8.13 12.39
C THR A 70 3.52 -9.65 12.56
N ASP A 71 2.33 -10.14 12.82
CA ASP A 71 1.96 -11.53 13.04
C ASP A 71 1.26 -12.14 11.80
N GLU A 72 1.48 -11.56 10.61
CA GLU A 72 0.95 -12.13 9.37
C GLU A 72 1.79 -13.29 8.85
N THR A 73 3.12 -13.26 9.06
CA THR A 73 4.03 -14.26 8.52
C THR A 73 4.97 -14.87 9.55
N GLY A 74 5.39 -16.09 9.28
CA GLY A 74 6.53 -16.77 9.85
C GLY A 74 7.67 -16.92 8.82
N LEU A 75 8.85 -17.37 9.25
CA LEU A 75 10.00 -17.64 8.38
C LEU A 75 9.82 -18.93 7.61
N GLY A 76 9.71 -18.82 6.30
CA GLY A 76 9.65 -19.95 5.40
C GLY A 76 10.99 -20.70 5.22
N SER A 77 10.92 -21.87 4.61
CA SER A 77 12.06 -22.76 4.42
C SER A 77 13.23 -22.13 3.63
N ALA A 78 12.96 -21.17 2.75
CA ALA A 78 14.00 -20.46 1.99
C ALA A 78 14.78 -19.43 2.85
N ASN A 79 14.26 -19.05 4.01
CA ASN A 79 14.89 -18.12 4.97
C ASN A 79 15.58 -18.83 6.14
N SER A 80 15.97 -20.08 6.01
CA SER A 80 16.49 -20.90 7.12
C SER A 80 17.75 -20.37 7.82
N THR A 81 18.44 -19.37 7.25
CA THR A 81 19.72 -18.87 7.78
C THR A 81 19.76 -17.38 8.07
N LEU A 82 18.83 -16.58 7.55
CA LEU A 82 18.85 -15.12 7.68
C LEU A 82 17.47 -14.59 8.06
N THR A 83 17.29 -14.27 9.33
CA THR A 83 16.09 -13.56 9.78
C THR A 83 16.23 -12.08 9.46
N PRO A 84 15.36 -11.47 8.64
CA PRO A 84 15.37 -10.04 8.37
C PRO A 84 15.24 -9.23 9.66
N GLY A 85 15.97 -8.12 9.76
CA GLY A 85 15.96 -7.27 10.96
C GLY A 85 14.56 -6.83 11.36
N MET A 86 13.73 -6.39 10.39
CA MET A 86 12.35 -5.99 10.63
C MET A 86 11.50 -7.12 11.25
N HIS A 87 11.71 -8.37 10.82
CA HIS A 87 11.00 -9.53 11.39
C HIS A 87 11.45 -9.81 12.83
N GLN A 88 12.70 -9.51 13.19
CA GLN A 88 13.23 -9.59 14.56
C GLN A 88 12.84 -8.39 15.45
N PHE A 89 12.02 -7.46 14.96
CA PHE A 89 11.78 -6.13 15.56
C PHE A 89 13.06 -5.30 15.69
N PHE A 90 14.09 -5.61 14.92
CA PHE A 90 15.27 -4.77 14.82
C PHE A 90 15.09 -3.79 13.67
N LEU A 91 14.84 -2.53 14.02
CA LEU A 91 14.59 -1.45 13.08
C LEU A 91 15.56 -0.31 13.38
N ASP A 92 16.32 0.10 12.37
CA ASP A 92 17.19 1.26 12.43
C ASP A 92 17.09 2.10 11.15
N PRO A 93 17.65 3.33 11.10
CA PRO A 93 17.57 4.21 9.94
C PRO A 93 18.17 3.67 8.63
N SER A 94 18.92 2.57 8.66
CA SER A 94 19.45 1.90 7.47
C SER A 94 18.56 0.77 6.93
N ASP A 95 17.42 0.52 7.56
CA ASP A 95 16.47 -0.50 7.12
C ASP A 95 16.03 -0.26 5.68
N ALA A 96 16.24 -1.28 4.84
CA ALA A 96 16.00 -1.20 3.40
C ALA A 96 14.51 -1.07 3.06
N THR A 97 13.62 -1.70 3.84
CA THR A 97 12.16 -1.66 3.61
C THR A 97 11.62 -0.27 3.93
N SER A 98 12.02 0.30 5.07
CA SER A 98 11.68 1.68 5.46
C SER A 98 12.17 2.70 4.42
N SER A 99 13.44 2.55 3.98
CA SER A 99 14.04 3.43 2.96
C SER A 99 13.33 3.30 1.61
N SER A 100 12.99 2.08 1.19
CA SER A 100 12.27 1.84 -0.06
C SER A 100 10.86 2.47 -0.04
N LEU A 101 10.14 2.32 1.07
CA LEU A 101 8.81 2.92 1.24
C LEU A 101 8.86 4.46 1.16
N TRP A 102 9.85 5.08 1.80
CA TRP A 102 10.08 6.52 1.74
C TRP A 102 10.38 6.98 0.30
N LEU A 103 11.41 6.41 -0.30
CA LEU A 103 11.90 6.82 -1.62
C LEU A 103 10.87 6.61 -2.73
N SER A 104 10.14 5.50 -2.73
CA SER A 104 9.13 5.21 -3.75
C SER A 104 8.01 6.25 -3.75
N ASN A 105 7.54 6.66 -2.56
CA ASN A 105 6.49 7.68 -2.47
C ASN A 105 7.01 9.08 -2.87
N TYR A 106 8.24 9.45 -2.50
CA TYR A 106 8.82 10.72 -2.99
C TYR A 106 9.11 10.69 -4.49
N THR A 107 9.44 9.53 -5.06
CA THR A 107 9.51 9.38 -6.53
C THR A 107 8.16 9.65 -7.17
N THR A 108 7.08 9.13 -6.61
CA THR A 108 5.70 9.40 -7.08
C THR A 108 5.38 10.89 -6.99
N ILE A 109 5.65 11.52 -5.84
CA ILE A 109 5.44 12.98 -5.63
C ILE A 109 6.24 13.80 -6.65
N ASN A 110 7.50 13.44 -6.90
CA ASN A 110 8.34 14.15 -7.88
C ASN A 110 7.77 14.03 -9.30
N ARG A 111 7.32 12.82 -9.73
CA ARG A 111 6.68 12.62 -11.03
C ARG A 111 5.40 13.45 -11.18
N VAL A 112 4.57 13.49 -10.13
CA VAL A 112 3.38 14.35 -10.12
C VAL A 112 3.74 15.82 -10.21
N ASN A 113 4.69 16.30 -9.41
CA ASN A 113 5.08 17.71 -9.43
C ASN A 113 5.66 18.12 -10.80
N ARG A 114 6.41 17.23 -11.49
CA ARG A 114 6.86 17.46 -12.88
C ARG A 114 5.68 17.59 -13.85
N LEU A 115 4.68 16.72 -13.73
CA LEU A 115 3.47 16.82 -14.56
C LEU A 115 2.74 18.14 -14.30
N LEU A 116 2.55 18.54 -13.05
CA LEU A 116 1.86 19.77 -12.68
C LEU A 116 2.62 21.02 -13.18
N ALA A 117 3.94 21.04 -13.04
CA ALA A 117 4.77 22.13 -13.56
C ALA A 117 4.72 22.21 -15.10
N ALA A 118 4.71 21.07 -15.80
CA ALA A 118 4.55 21.04 -17.25
C ALA A 118 3.15 21.51 -17.68
N ALA A 119 2.12 21.16 -16.92
CA ALA A 119 0.74 21.56 -17.19
C ALA A 119 0.56 23.08 -17.18
N GLU A 120 1.28 23.82 -16.32
CA GLU A 120 1.24 25.30 -16.27
C GLU A 120 1.66 25.97 -17.59
N LEU A 121 2.41 25.26 -18.42
CA LEU A 121 2.90 25.76 -19.73
C LEU A 121 1.95 25.43 -20.90
N ILE A 122 0.87 24.69 -20.64
CA ILE A 122 -0.05 24.21 -21.68
C ILE A 122 -1.39 24.90 -21.54
N THR A 123 -1.83 25.53 -22.63
CA THR A 123 -3.16 26.13 -22.72
C THR A 123 -4.04 25.22 -23.60
N PRO A 124 -5.10 24.62 -23.07
CA PRO A 124 -6.06 23.84 -23.85
C PRO A 124 -6.71 24.69 -24.94
N ALA A 125 -6.83 24.16 -26.16
CA ALA A 125 -7.34 24.89 -27.30
C ALA A 125 -8.88 24.86 -27.39
N THR A 126 -9.53 23.85 -26.80
CA THR A 126 -10.96 23.66 -26.85
C THR A 126 -11.54 23.37 -25.45
N SER A 127 -12.85 23.52 -25.29
CA SER A 127 -13.53 23.16 -24.03
C SER A 127 -13.39 21.68 -23.70
N GLU A 128 -13.33 20.80 -24.68
CA GLU A 128 -13.12 19.36 -24.49
C GLU A 128 -11.69 19.06 -24.01
N GLU A 129 -10.69 19.71 -24.60
CA GLU A 129 -9.32 19.64 -24.09
C GLU A 129 -9.20 20.19 -22.68
N GLN A 130 -9.94 21.26 -22.33
CA GLN A 130 -9.95 21.81 -20.97
C GLN A 130 -10.50 20.78 -19.94
N ILE A 131 -11.56 20.05 -20.29
CA ILE A 131 -12.11 18.99 -19.44
C ILE A 131 -11.08 17.88 -19.25
N THR A 132 -10.43 17.43 -20.33
CA THR A 132 -9.38 16.42 -20.28
C THR A 132 -8.17 16.87 -19.46
N TYR A 133 -7.72 18.11 -19.68
CA TYR A 133 -6.63 18.75 -18.94
C TYR A 133 -6.91 18.77 -17.44
N ASN A 134 -8.09 19.25 -17.05
CA ASN A 134 -8.50 19.30 -15.65
C ASN A 134 -8.55 17.91 -15.03
N SER A 135 -9.04 16.92 -15.76
CA SER A 135 -9.12 15.53 -15.29
C SER A 135 -7.73 14.89 -15.13
N VAL A 136 -6.78 15.19 -16.01
CA VAL A 136 -5.37 14.74 -15.89
C VAL A 136 -4.74 15.33 -14.63
N ILE A 137 -4.90 16.64 -14.39
CA ILE A 137 -4.41 17.29 -13.17
C ILE A 137 -5.08 16.71 -11.93
N ALA A 138 -6.40 16.47 -11.98
CA ALA A 138 -7.14 15.90 -10.86
C ALA A 138 -6.57 14.52 -10.46
N GLN A 139 -6.35 13.62 -11.43
CA GLN A 139 -5.76 12.32 -11.16
C GLN A 139 -4.34 12.45 -10.59
N ALA A 140 -3.50 13.30 -11.17
CA ALA A 140 -2.15 13.54 -10.68
C ALA A 140 -2.14 14.04 -9.22
N ARG A 141 -2.99 15.01 -8.87
CA ARG A 141 -3.14 15.51 -7.50
C ARG A 141 -3.60 14.42 -6.52
N VAL A 142 -4.57 13.60 -6.92
CA VAL A 142 -5.02 12.46 -6.08
C VAL A 142 -3.89 11.46 -5.83
N ILE A 143 -3.06 11.16 -6.83
CA ILE A 143 -1.90 10.29 -6.68
C ILE A 143 -0.88 10.90 -5.70
N ARG A 144 -0.64 12.21 -5.78
CA ARG A 144 0.22 12.93 -4.82
C ARG A 144 -0.34 12.88 -3.40
N ALA A 145 -1.62 13.15 -3.25
CA ALA A 145 -2.31 13.06 -1.96
C ALA A 145 -2.21 11.65 -1.35
N PHE A 146 -2.36 10.61 -2.18
CA PHE A 146 -2.22 9.22 -1.72
C PHE A 146 -0.79 8.87 -1.32
N ALA A 147 0.22 9.35 -2.04
CA ALA A 147 1.63 9.16 -1.69
C ALA A 147 1.98 9.88 -0.37
N TYR A 148 1.50 11.12 -0.15
CA TYR A 148 1.67 11.82 1.12
C TYR A 148 0.95 11.12 2.27
N PHE A 149 -0.27 10.65 2.05
CA PHE A 149 -1.00 9.88 3.07
C PHE A 149 -0.25 8.60 3.45
N THR A 150 0.34 7.90 2.48
CA THR A 150 1.16 6.72 2.75
C THR A 150 2.39 7.09 3.59
N LEU A 151 3.12 8.14 3.23
CA LEU A 151 4.27 8.62 4.00
C LEU A 151 3.87 8.99 5.44
N GLU A 152 2.82 9.79 5.63
CA GLU A 152 2.32 10.17 6.95
C GLU A 152 1.94 8.94 7.79
N THR A 153 1.27 7.97 7.19
CA THR A 153 0.81 6.76 7.87
C THR A 153 1.95 5.98 8.52
N TYR A 154 3.10 5.91 7.87
CA TYR A 154 4.24 5.13 8.33
C TYR A 154 5.30 5.95 9.09
N PHE A 155 5.45 7.24 8.78
CA PHE A 155 6.55 8.07 9.30
C PHE A 155 6.11 9.16 10.27
N SER A 156 4.81 9.46 10.40
CA SER A 156 4.29 10.30 11.49
C SER A 156 4.00 9.46 12.74
N THR A 157 4.25 10.04 13.90
CA THR A 157 4.02 9.36 15.19
C THR A 157 2.54 9.21 15.51
N ASP A 158 1.72 10.20 15.16
CA ASP A 158 0.29 10.21 15.45
C ASP A 158 -0.50 11.00 14.41
N LEU A 159 -1.28 10.30 13.60
CA LEU A 159 -2.13 10.89 12.55
C LEU A 159 -3.34 11.67 13.10
N LYS A 160 -3.68 11.49 14.37
CA LYS A 160 -4.78 12.22 15.02
C LYS A 160 -4.33 13.57 15.59
N ASN A 161 -3.03 13.77 15.71
CA ASN A 161 -2.44 15.00 16.20
C ASN A 161 -1.95 15.85 15.03
N ASP A 162 -2.66 16.94 14.74
CA ASP A 162 -2.34 17.87 13.66
C ASP A 162 -1.00 18.60 13.89
N ASP A 163 -0.51 18.71 15.15
CA ASP A 163 0.79 19.31 15.50
C ASP A 163 1.96 18.30 15.52
N ALA A 164 1.70 16.99 15.39
CA ALA A 164 2.78 16.02 15.30
C ALA A 164 3.65 16.28 14.06
N LEU A 165 4.93 15.91 14.16
CA LEU A 165 5.86 16.06 13.04
C LEU A 165 5.56 15.02 11.96
N GLY A 166 5.20 15.51 10.80
CA GLY A 166 4.94 14.72 9.59
C GLY A 166 6.20 14.46 8.76
N VAL A 167 6.08 14.54 7.46
CA VAL A 167 7.16 14.29 6.50
C VAL A 167 7.61 15.58 5.80
N ILE A 168 8.49 15.50 4.80
CA ILE A 168 8.92 16.66 4.02
C ILE A 168 7.81 17.05 3.05
N LEU A 169 7.40 18.32 3.05
CA LEU A 169 6.42 18.85 2.12
C LEU A 169 7.12 19.49 0.92
N THR A 170 6.82 19.02 -0.29
CA THR A 170 7.23 19.66 -1.53
C THR A 170 6.12 19.61 -2.57
N THR A 171 5.79 20.76 -3.16
CA THR A 171 4.75 20.89 -4.19
C THR A 171 5.33 21.25 -5.56
N LYS A 172 6.65 21.38 -5.65
CA LYS A 172 7.42 21.70 -6.87
C LYS A 172 8.51 20.65 -7.09
N VAL A 173 9.12 20.66 -8.25
CA VAL A 173 10.31 19.86 -8.51
C VAL A 173 11.45 20.46 -7.71
N PRO A 174 12.01 19.74 -6.71
CA PRO A 174 13.08 20.28 -5.89
C PRO A 174 14.37 20.42 -6.71
N VAL A 175 15.17 21.42 -6.38
CA VAL A 175 16.54 21.54 -6.88
C VAL A 175 17.50 20.68 -6.05
N ASN A 176 18.60 20.23 -6.65
CA ASN A 176 19.49 19.23 -6.04
C ASN A 176 20.01 19.59 -4.63
N ASP A 177 20.18 20.87 -4.32
CA ASP A 177 20.73 21.33 -3.04
C ASP A 177 19.68 21.85 -2.06
N GLU A 178 18.39 21.69 -2.37
CA GLU A 178 17.31 22.16 -1.50
C GLU A 178 17.20 21.30 -0.23
N LYS A 179 17.33 21.93 0.94
CA LYS A 179 17.30 21.29 2.27
C LYS A 179 15.97 21.59 2.96
N LEU A 180 14.94 20.83 2.62
CA LEU A 180 13.60 21.01 3.18
C LEU A 180 13.46 20.28 4.53
N PRO A 181 12.93 20.94 5.58
CA PRO A 181 12.62 20.27 6.84
C PRO A 181 11.36 19.42 6.71
N ARG A 182 11.13 18.58 7.70
CA ARG A 182 9.83 17.99 7.96
C ARG A 182 8.87 19.08 8.45
N VAL A 183 7.60 18.94 8.12
CA VAL A 183 6.53 19.88 8.52
C VAL A 183 5.53 19.21 9.47
N LYS A 184 4.60 19.98 10.03
CA LYS A 184 3.51 19.43 10.83
C LYS A 184 2.54 18.62 9.97
N ASN A 185 1.88 17.62 10.57
CA ASN A 185 0.81 16.87 9.94
C ASN A 185 -0.25 17.77 9.33
N SER A 186 -0.64 18.87 10.01
CA SER A 186 -1.63 19.82 9.51
C SER A 186 -1.30 20.39 8.14
N GLU A 187 -0.01 20.64 7.84
CA GLU A 187 0.41 21.17 6.53
C GLU A 187 0.28 20.11 5.42
N ILE A 188 0.67 18.87 5.71
CA ILE A 188 0.49 17.75 4.79
C ILE A 188 -0.99 17.49 4.56
N PHE A 189 -1.80 17.49 5.61
CA PHE A 189 -3.24 17.28 5.50
C PHE A 189 -3.94 18.39 4.72
N ALA A 190 -3.50 19.64 4.87
CA ALA A 190 -4.01 20.74 4.07
C ALA A 190 -3.75 20.54 2.56
N LEU A 191 -2.56 20.03 2.19
CA LEU A 191 -2.27 19.70 0.80
C LEU A 191 -3.16 18.54 0.31
N ILE A 192 -3.29 17.46 1.11
CA ILE A 192 -4.13 16.31 0.76
C ILE A 192 -5.58 16.75 0.55
N ASP A 193 -6.13 17.53 1.48
CA ASP A 193 -7.52 18.03 1.41
C ASP A 193 -7.73 18.95 0.18
N SER A 194 -6.75 19.80 -0.15
CA SER A 194 -6.76 20.65 -1.36
C SER A 194 -6.73 19.84 -2.64
N ASP A 195 -5.87 18.81 -2.72
CA ASP A 195 -5.74 17.95 -3.90
C ASP A 195 -7.02 17.13 -4.12
N LEU A 196 -7.62 16.60 -3.05
CA LEU A 196 -8.88 15.86 -3.11
C LEU A 196 -10.07 16.77 -3.48
N SER A 197 -10.12 18.00 -2.95
CA SER A 197 -11.17 18.97 -3.28
C SER A 197 -11.12 19.39 -4.75
N PHE A 198 -9.91 19.59 -5.29
CA PHE A 198 -9.76 19.86 -6.73
C PHE A 198 -10.30 18.69 -7.57
N ALA A 199 -10.00 17.47 -7.16
CA ALA A 199 -10.42 16.28 -7.88
C ALA A 199 -11.95 16.05 -7.81
N ASP A 200 -12.60 16.35 -6.69
CA ASP A 200 -14.07 16.25 -6.57
C ASP A 200 -14.79 17.05 -7.68
N THR A 201 -14.22 18.19 -8.07
CA THR A 201 -14.83 19.09 -9.06
C THR A 201 -14.39 18.77 -10.48
N ASN A 202 -13.16 18.32 -10.69
CA ASN A 202 -12.50 18.32 -12.00
C ASN A 202 -12.29 16.91 -12.58
N LEU A 203 -12.48 15.85 -11.78
CA LEU A 203 -12.27 14.49 -12.27
C LEU A 203 -13.43 14.07 -13.19
N VAL A 204 -13.11 13.71 -14.42
CA VAL A 204 -14.01 12.93 -15.27
C VAL A 204 -14.00 11.49 -14.76
N ASP A 205 -15.17 11.02 -14.30
CA ASP A 205 -15.29 9.69 -13.73
C ASP A 205 -15.13 8.59 -14.78
N ASN A 206 -14.66 7.43 -14.34
CA ASN A 206 -14.51 6.28 -15.21
C ASN A 206 -14.83 4.98 -14.44
N THR A 207 -15.13 3.92 -15.20
CA THR A 207 -15.47 2.60 -14.65
C THR A 207 -14.28 1.66 -14.55
N ASN A 208 -13.12 2.03 -15.10
CA ASN A 208 -11.92 1.21 -15.05
C ASN A 208 -11.25 1.34 -13.68
N TYR A 209 -11.31 0.28 -12.90
CA TYR A 209 -10.79 0.23 -11.53
C TYR A 209 -9.25 0.24 -11.41
N PHE A 210 -8.54 0.33 -12.51
CA PHE A 210 -7.09 0.55 -12.54
C PHE A 210 -6.71 2.04 -12.57
N TYR A 211 -7.66 2.93 -12.70
CA TYR A 211 -7.45 4.37 -12.71
C TYR A 211 -8.24 5.07 -11.62
N ILE A 212 -7.78 6.25 -11.26
CA ILE A 212 -8.48 7.10 -10.29
C ILE A 212 -9.91 7.38 -10.78
N SER A 213 -10.87 7.06 -9.94
CA SER A 213 -12.30 7.24 -10.15
C SER A 213 -12.92 7.92 -8.93
N LYS A 214 -14.18 8.34 -9.02
CA LYS A 214 -14.91 8.87 -7.85
C LYS A 214 -15.01 7.84 -6.72
N ASN A 215 -15.14 6.56 -7.07
CA ASN A 215 -15.13 5.48 -6.09
C ASN A 215 -13.79 5.35 -5.37
N PHE A 216 -12.67 5.50 -6.09
CA PHE A 216 -11.34 5.59 -5.48
C PHE A 216 -11.27 6.75 -4.49
N ILE A 217 -11.64 7.96 -4.92
CA ILE A 217 -11.56 9.17 -4.07
C ILE A 217 -12.39 8.99 -2.80
N ASN A 218 -13.61 8.46 -2.91
CA ASN A 218 -14.46 8.21 -1.75
C ASN A 218 -13.87 7.14 -0.81
N ALA A 219 -13.33 6.03 -1.34
CA ALA A 219 -12.67 5.00 -0.55
C ALA A 219 -11.40 5.53 0.13
N PHE A 220 -10.61 6.33 -0.57
CA PHE A 220 -9.44 6.99 -0.01
C PHE A 220 -9.84 7.96 1.11
N LYS A 221 -10.83 8.82 0.92
CA LYS A 221 -11.35 9.71 1.96
C LYS A 221 -11.86 8.94 3.17
N ALA A 222 -12.55 7.81 2.96
CA ALA A 222 -13.02 6.97 4.06
C ALA A 222 -11.84 6.47 4.94
N ARG A 223 -10.79 5.91 4.33
CA ARG A 223 -9.57 5.45 5.04
C ARG A 223 -8.81 6.62 5.67
N TYR A 224 -8.60 7.69 4.93
CA TYR A 224 -7.87 8.89 5.37
C TYR A 224 -8.51 9.54 6.60
N TYR A 225 -9.81 9.78 6.56
CA TYR A 225 -10.51 10.36 7.69
C TYR A 225 -10.61 9.40 8.89
N LEU A 226 -10.75 8.09 8.63
CA LEU A 226 -10.69 7.10 9.71
C LEU A 226 -9.37 7.16 10.47
N TYR A 227 -8.24 7.18 9.74
CA TYR A 227 -6.90 7.19 10.36
C TYR A 227 -6.64 8.48 11.14
N ARG A 228 -7.23 9.58 10.72
CA ARG A 228 -7.21 10.87 11.44
C ARG A 228 -8.22 10.96 12.59
N GLY A 229 -9.00 9.93 12.88
CA GLY A 229 -10.04 9.95 13.91
C GLY A 229 -11.26 10.81 13.56
N LYS A 230 -11.44 11.21 12.31
CA LYS A 230 -12.61 11.98 11.82
C LYS A 230 -13.74 11.03 11.41
N HIS A 231 -14.29 10.28 12.38
CA HIS A 231 -15.17 9.14 12.16
C HIS A 231 -16.47 9.50 11.40
N ALA A 232 -17.05 10.68 11.64
CA ALA A 232 -18.25 11.12 10.91
C ALA A 232 -18.01 11.22 9.40
N LEU A 233 -16.86 11.79 8.99
CA LEU A 233 -16.45 11.87 7.59
C LEU A 233 -16.10 10.49 7.02
N ALA A 234 -15.38 9.67 7.79
CA ALA A 234 -15.07 8.29 7.38
C ALA A 234 -16.36 7.49 7.09
N LYS A 235 -17.34 7.57 7.99
CA LYS A 235 -18.67 6.94 7.84
C LYS A 235 -19.38 7.44 6.58
N GLN A 236 -19.40 8.76 6.37
CA GLN A 236 -20.02 9.39 5.19
C GLN A 236 -19.46 8.82 3.88
N PHE A 237 -18.13 8.81 3.73
CA PHE A 237 -17.49 8.37 2.49
C PHE A 237 -17.54 6.85 2.30
N ALA A 238 -17.40 6.05 3.36
CA ALA A 238 -17.56 4.60 3.27
C ALA A 238 -18.99 4.22 2.85
N THR A 239 -20.00 4.85 3.43
CA THR A 239 -21.41 4.68 3.06
C THR A 239 -21.65 5.06 1.59
N LYS A 240 -21.05 6.16 1.14
CA LYS A 240 -21.15 6.61 -0.25
C LYS A 240 -20.59 5.57 -1.22
N VAL A 241 -19.42 4.97 -0.91
CA VAL A 241 -18.85 3.89 -1.74
C VAL A 241 -19.80 2.70 -1.82
N ILE A 242 -20.34 2.24 -0.67
CA ILE A 242 -21.24 1.07 -0.63
C ILE A 242 -22.49 1.32 -1.47
N ASN A 243 -23.07 2.51 -1.40
CA ASN A 243 -24.32 2.83 -2.07
C ASN A 243 -24.17 3.18 -3.56
N GLU A 244 -23.04 3.79 -3.97
CA GLU A 244 -22.90 4.39 -5.29
C GLU A 244 -21.94 3.62 -6.22
N SER A 245 -21.08 2.72 -5.70
CA SER A 245 -20.07 2.02 -6.52
C SER A 245 -20.66 0.96 -7.44
N GLY A 246 -21.86 0.49 -7.19
CA GLY A 246 -22.46 -0.66 -7.87
C GLY A 246 -21.79 -2.00 -7.51
N LEU A 247 -20.86 -2.01 -6.54
CA LEU A 247 -20.19 -3.21 -6.09
C LEU A 247 -20.97 -3.91 -4.97
N SER A 248 -20.77 -5.20 -4.85
CA SER A 248 -21.25 -6.01 -3.72
C SER A 248 -20.14 -6.89 -3.17
N LEU A 249 -20.23 -7.25 -1.89
CA LEU A 249 -19.32 -8.21 -1.29
C LEU A 249 -19.35 -9.53 -2.05
N VAL A 250 -18.17 -10.02 -2.42
CA VAL A 250 -18.04 -11.27 -3.15
C VAL A 250 -18.38 -12.46 -2.24
N GLY A 251 -19.25 -13.32 -2.73
CA GLY A 251 -19.63 -14.55 -2.03
C GLY A 251 -18.92 -15.79 -2.56
N VAL A 252 -19.21 -16.93 -1.92
CA VAL A 252 -18.73 -18.26 -2.29
C VAL A 252 -19.75 -19.02 -3.14
N ASN A 253 -20.31 -18.36 -4.14
CA ASN A 253 -21.51 -18.79 -4.84
C ASN A 253 -21.31 -20.08 -5.67
N THR A 254 -20.11 -20.30 -6.17
CA THR A 254 -19.76 -21.47 -6.99
C THR A 254 -18.51 -22.10 -6.44
N LEU A 255 -18.65 -23.28 -5.88
CA LEU A 255 -17.56 -24.09 -5.34
C LEU A 255 -17.22 -25.23 -6.31
N PRO A 256 -16.00 -25.79 -6.23
CA PRO A 256 -15.69 -27.06 -6.92
C PRO A 256 -16.65 -28.17 -6.50
N THR A 257 -16.92 -29.11 -7.41
CA THR A 257 -17.88 -30.19 -7.20
C THR A 257 -17.33 -31.36 -6.37
N SER A 258 -16.02 -31.43 -6.14
CA SER A 258 -15.41 -32.42 -5.26
C SER A 258 -15.74 -32.14 -3.79
N THR A 259 -15.46 -33.09 -2.91
CA THR A 259 -15.75 -32.97 -1.48
C THR A 259 -15.06 -31.73 -0.88
N PRO A 260 -15.83 -30.81 -0.27
CA PRO A 260 -15.26 -29.61 0.36
C PRO A 260 -14.12 -29.95 1.34
N GLY A 261 -13.01 -29.20 1.23
CA GLY A 261 -11.82 -29.43 2.05
C GLY A 261 -10.91 -30.58 1.58
N SER A 262 -11.28 -31.38 0.57
CA SER A 262 -10.37 -32.36 -0.03
C SER A 262 -9.27 -31.66 -0.84
N SER A 263 -8.12 -32.35 -1.04
CA SER A 263 -7.02 -31.80 -1.87
C SER A 263 -7.48 -31.45 -3.29
N ALA A 264 -8.34 -32.26 -3.89
CA ALA A 264 -8.89 -31.99 -5.21
C ALA A 264 -9.77 -30.73 -5.23
N TRP A 265 -10.62 -30.57 -4.22
CA TRP A 265 -11.44 -29.37 -4.04
C TRP A 265 -10.62 -28.13 -3.86
N HIS A 266 -9.61 -28.17 -2.96
CA HIS A 266 -8.72 -27.07 -2.68
C HIS A 266 -7.89 -26.67 -3.92
N THR A 267 -7.32 -27.62 -4.63
CA THR A 267 -6.60 -27.39 -5.87
C THR A 267 -7.49 -26.74 -6.95
N SER A 268 -8.73 -27.23 -7.10
CA SER A 268 -9.68 -26.66 -8.07
C SER A 268 -10.11 -25.24 -7.67
N LEU A 269 -10.30 -24.98 -6.38
CA LEU A 269 -10.67 -23.66 -5.87
C LEU A 269 -9.59 -22.60 -6.17
N ASN A 270 -8.32 -22.95 -5.98
CA ASN A 270 -7.18 -22.03 -6.14
C ASN A 270 -6.67 -21.92 -7.58
N SER A 271 -7.16 -22.78 -8.50
CA SER A 271 -6.73 -22.71 -9.88
C SER A 271 -7.18 -21.42 -10.56
N TYR A 272 -6.42 -20.95 -11.56
CA TYR A 272 -6.84 -19.83 -12.41
C TYR A 272 -8.16 -20.10 -13.14
N ALA A 273 -8.49 -21.37 -13.35
CA ALA A 273 -9.75 -21.82 -13.93
C ALA A 273 -10.90 -21.89 -12.91
N SER A 274 -10.67 -21.54 -11.64
CA SER A 274 -11.69 -21.56 -10.60
C SER A 274 -12.99 -20.88 -11.04
N THR A 275 -14.12 -21.45 -10.62
CA THR A 275 -15.46 -20.88 -10.83
C THR A 275 -15.93 -20.06 -9.62
N SER A 276 -15.24 -20.14 -8.47
CA SER A 276 -15.55 -19.37 -7.27
C SER A 276 -15.29 -17.88 -7.49
N ALA A 277 -16.28 -17.03 -7.21
CA ALA A 277 -16.17 -15.59 -7.40
C ALA A 277 -15.05 -14.97 -6.57
N ILE A 278 -14.85 -15.42 -5.34
CA ILE A 278 -13.78 -14.90 -4.47
C ILE A 278 -12.39 -15.36 -4.96
N ALA A 279 -12.24 -16.60 -5.43
CA ALA A 279 -10.98 -17.08 -6.01
C ALA A 279 -10.64 -16.34 -7.32
N LYS A 280 -11.65 -16.08 -8.18
CA LYS A 280 -11.48 -15.30 -9.41
C LYS A 280 -11.01 -13.86 -9.13
N MET A 281 -11.44 -13.26 -8.02
CA MET A 281 -10.97 -11.94 -7.61
C MET A 281 -9.49 -11.97 -7.23
N TYR A 282 -9.04 -12.99 -6.47
CA TYR A 282 -7.64 -13.07 -6.05
C TYR A 282 -6.68 -13.50 -7.17
N ASN A 283 -7.13 -14.32 -8.11
CA ASN A 283 -6.31 -14.69 -9.28
C ASN A 283 -6.43 -13.70 -10.46
N ASP A 284 -7.05 -12.53 -10.24
CA ASP A 284 -7.24 -11.44 -11.21
C ASP A 284 -8.05 -11.81 -12.47
N LYS A 285 -8.88 -12.84 -12.40
CA LYS A 285 -9.76 -13.25 -13.51
C LYS A 285 -11.00 -12.37 -13.60
N GLU A 286 -11.49 -11.90 -12.45
CA GLU A 286 -12.65 -11.01 -12.37
C GLU A 286 -12.39 -9.89 -11.33
N ARG A 287 -13.03 -8.75 -11.53
CA ARG A 287 -12.94 -7.59 -10.62
C ARG A 287 -13.41 -7.92 -9.19
N GLY A 288 -14.51 -8.68 -9.06
CA GLY A 288 -15.15 -8.91 -7.76
C GLY A 288 -15.53 -7.60 -7.06
N GLU A 289 -15.14 -7.47 -5.80
CA GLU A 289 -15.40 -6.29 -4.95
C GLU A 289 -14.28 -5.25 -4.96
N ILE A 290 -13.35 -5.30 -5.92
CA ILE A 290 -12.22 -4.37 -6.01
C ILE A 290 -12.71 -2.98 -6.41
N ILE A 291 -12.45 -1.98 -5.57
CA ILE A 291 -12.70 -0.57 -5.86
C ILE A 291 -11.56 -0.03 -6.72
N PHE A 292 -10.32 -0.33 -6.33
CA PHE A 292 -9.12 0.09 -7.04
C PHE A 292 -7.97 -0.91 -6.87
N ALA A 293 -7.29 -1.20 -7.98
CA ALA A 293 -6.07 -1.98 -8.00
C ALA A 293 -5.01 -1.34 -8.91
N LEU A 294 -3.74 -1.57 -8.60
CA LEU A 294 -2.65 -1.22 -9.49
C LEU A 294 -2.45 -2.37 -10.48
N SER A 295 -2.64 -2.08 -11.76
CA SER A 295 -2.48 -3.09 -12.82
C SER A 295 -1.03 -3.54 -12.93
N ARG A 296 -0.84 -4.86 -12.96
CA ARG A 296 0.47 -5.50 -13.20
C ARG A 296 0.35 -6.45 -14.40
N PRO A 297 0.49 -5.91 -15.63
CA PRO A 297 0.36 -6.69 -16.86
C PRO A 297 1.34 -7.88 -16.89
N THR A 298 0.98 -8.92 -17.63
CA THR A 298 1.80 -10.13 -17.80
C THR A 298 3.07 -9.89 -18.61
N SER A 299 3.10 -8.81 -19.41
CA SER A 299 4.28 -8.34 -20.16
C SER A 299 4.97 -7.19 -19.45
N GLY A 300 6.26 -7.00 -19.72
CA GLY A 300 7.08 -5.93 -19.16
C GLY A 300 7.64 -6.22 -17.75
N SER A 301 8.47 -5.28 -17.27
CA SER A 301 9.12 -5.37 -15.95
C SER A 301 8.23 -4.69 -14.90
N TRP A 302 7.52 -5.49 -14.13
CA TRP A 302 6.67 -5.05 -13.04
C TRP A 302 7.04 -5.77 -11.75
N THR A 303 6.82 -5.12 -10.61
CA THR A 303 6.96 -5.77 -9.32
C THR A 303 5.95 -6.89 -9.18
N ASN A 304 6.40 -8.07 -8.77
CA ASN A 304 5.54 -9.21 -8.48
C ASN A 304 5.26 -9.24 -6.98
N ILE A 305 4.06 -8.87 -6.57
CA ILE A 305 3.71 -8.79 -5.14
C ILE A 305 3.88 -10.13 -4.42
N GLY A 306 3.63 -11.25 -5.09
CA GLY A 306 3.82 -12.59 -4.53
C GLY A 306 5.26 -12.93 -4.20
N THR A 307 6.26 -12.22 -4.78
CA THR A 307 7.69 -12.45 -4.47
C THR A 307 8.08 -11.93 -3.08
N ILE A 308 7.22 -11.21 -2.38
CA ILE A 308 7.41 -10.91 -0.97
C ILE A 308 7.39 -12.21 -0.16
N PHE A 309 6.57 -13.18 -0.56
CA PHE A 309 6.32 -14.42 0.20
C PHE A 309 7.06 -15.63 -0.38
N ASN A 310 7.18 -15.74 -1.70
CA ASN A 310 7.69 -16.93 -2.37
C ASN A 310 8.80 -16.60 -3.38
N THR A 311 9.66 -17.57 -3.71
CA THR A 311 10.79 -17.35 -4.62
C THR A 311 10.41 -17.43 -6.09
N ASN A 312 9.49 -18.32 -6.50
CA ASN A 312 9.12 -18.50 -7.92
C ASN A 312 7.63 -18.71 -8.18
N ASN A 313 6.89 -19.42 -7.34
CA ASN A 313 5.45 -19.60 -7.41
C ASN A 313 4.86 -19.85 -6.01
N SER A 314 3.55 -19.69 -5.86
CA SER A 314 2.86 -19.91 -4.59
C SER A 314 2.64 -21.42 -4.35
N THR A 315 3.70 -22.20 -4.27
CA THR A 315 3.64 -23.63 -3.97
C THR A 315 4.79 -24.03 -3.05
N LEU A 316 4.67 -25.16 -2.39
CA LEU A 316 5.76 -25.72 -1.58
C LEU A 316 7.03 -25.92 -2.41
N GLY A 317 6.90 -26.36 -3.67
CA GLY A 317 8.01 -26.46 -4.62
C GLY A 317 8.62 -25.12 -5.00
N GLY A 318 7.93 -24.01 -4.75
CA GLY A 318 8.39 -22.65 -4.97
C GLY A 318 9.36 -22.11 -3.92
N SER A 319 9.66 -22.86 -2.88
CA SER A 319 10.51 -22.48 -1.76
C SER A 319 10.04 -21.18 -1.10
N PRO A 320 9.05 -21.21 -0.23
CA PRO A 320 8.50 -20.02 0.40
C PRO A 320 9.57 -19.29 1.21
N LEU A 321 9.61 -17.95 1.04
CA LEU A 321 10.43 -17.04 1.85
C LEU A 321 9.79 -16.83 3.22
N TYR A 322 8.46 -16.67 3.22
CA TYR A 322 7.65 -16.48 4.42
C TYR A 322 6.41 -17.36 4.33
N ASP A 323 6.16 -18.08 5.40
CA ASP A 323 4.95 -18.86 5.59
C ASP A 323 3.84 -17.99 6.19
N MET A 324 2.59 -18.42 6.12
CA MET A 324 1.50 -17.80 6.89
C MET A 324 1.79 -17.95 8.38
N GLY A 325 1.69 -16.87 9.14
CA GLY A 325 1.85 -16.88 10.58
C GLY A 325 0.94 -17.93 11.22
N ARG A 326 1.50 -18.79 12.08
CA ARG A 326 0.80 -19.98 12.60
C ARG A 326 -0.47 -19.61 13.36
N ASN A 327 -0.47 -18.52 14.14
CA ASN A 327 -1.68 -18.09 14.84
C ASN A 327 -2.75 -17.57 13.86
N LEU A 328 -2.39 -16.94 12.76
CA LEU A 328 -3.35 -16.56 11.72
C LEU A 328 -3.95 -17.80 11.04
N PHE A 329 -3.13 -18.80 10.73
CA PHE A 329 -3.62 -20.07 10.21
C PHE A 329 -4.57 -20.76 11.18
N ASN A 330 -4.24 -20.83 12.48
CA ASN A 330 -5.07 -21.44 13.50
C ASN A 330 -6.45 -20.77 13.60
N ILE A 331 -6.52 -19.45 13.48
CA ILE A 331 -7.79 -18.71 13.44
C ILE A 331 -8.64 -19.17 12.26
N LEU A 332 -8.06 -19.23 11.06
CA LEU A 332 -8.74 -19.66 9.85
C LEU A 332 -9.18 -21.13 9.92
N ASP A 333 -8.29 -22.00 10.38
CA ASP A 333 -8.51 -23.46 10.44
C ASP A 333 -9.55 -23.85 11.50
N SER A 334 -9.64 -23.09 12.59
CA SER A 334 -10.64 -23.28 13.64
C SER A 334 -12.00 -22.64 13.35
N THR A 335 -12.15 -21.90 12.24
CA THR A 335 -13.40 -21.25 11.86
C THR A 335 -14.15 -22.09 10.82
N PRO A 336 -15.21 -22.82 11.21
CA PRO A 336 -15.92 -23.72 10.31
C PRO A 336 -16.51 -22.99 9.10
N GLY A 337 -16.23 -23.47 7.89
CA GLY A 337 -16.78 -22.96 6.64
C GLY A 337 -16.12 -21.69 6.13
N ASP A 338 -15.09 -21.16 6.78
CA ASP A 338 -14.38 -19.98 6.26
C ASP A 338 -13.56 -20.35 5.01
N ILE A 339 -14.00 -19.84 3.86
CA ILE A 339 -13.36 -20.14 2.58
C ILE A 339 -11.94 -19.56 2.48
N ARG A 340 -11.62 -18.51 3.25
CA ARG A 340 -10.30 -17.86 3.25
C ARG A 340 -9.20 -18.82 3.69
N ARG A 341 -9.53 -19.80 4.54
CA ARG A 341 -8.65 -20.91 4.91
C ARG A 341 -8.06 -21.62 3.68
N TYR A 342 -8.86 -21.78 2.62
CA TYR A 342 -8.51 -22.53 1.41
C TYR A 342 -8.05 -21.64 0.25
N ILE A 343 -8.31 -20.34 0.31
CA ILE A 343 -7.88 -19.37 -0.71
C ILE A 343 -6.51 -18.78 -0.38
N TYR A 344 -6.22 -18.59 0.92
CA TYR A 344 -4.97 -17.96 1.31
C TYR A 344 -3.82 -18.94 1.51
N VAL A 345 -4.10 -20.24 1.56
CA VAL A 345 -3.12 -21.30 1.76
C VAL A 345 -3.08 -22.21 0.54
N ASP A 346 -1.89 -22.39 -0.02
CA ASP A 346 -1.68 -23.25 -1.19
C ASP A 346 -2.00 -24.72 -0.85
N PRO A 347 -2.65 -25.48 -1.77
CA PRO A 347 -2.98 -26.89 -1.54
C PRO A 347 -1.78 -27.82 -1.34
N THR A 348 -0.58 -27.40 -1.72
CA THR A 348 0.67 -28.17 -1.50
C THR A 348 1.26 -27.97 -0.11
N SER A 349 0.69 -27.07 0.72
CA SER A 349 1.14 -26.81 2.09
C SER A 349 1.15 -28.08 2.92
N LYS A 350 2.15 -28.20 3.79
CA LYS A 350 2.21 -29.25 4.81
C LYS A 350 1.66 -28.68 6.12
N ILE A 351 0.74 -29.39 6.72
CA ILE A 351 0.11 -28.98 7.98
C ILE A 351 0.42 -30.05 9.01
N ASP A 352 1.21 -29.71 10.02
CA ASP A 352 1.56 -30.59 11.11
C ASP A 352 0.68 -30.31 12.34
N ALA A 353 -0.14 -31.27 12.73
CA ALA A 353 -0.95 -31.16 13.95
C ALA A 353 -0.10 -31.01 15.23
N ASN A 354 1.14 -31.48 15.19
CA ASN A 354 2.08 -31.44 16.31
C ASN A 354 3.12 -30.32 16.19
N TYR A 355 2.89 -29.33 15.34
CA TYR A 355 3.82 -28.24 15.04
C TYR A 355 4.46 -27.60 16.29
N ALA A 356 3.72 -27.47 17.38
CA ALA A 356 4.19 -26.82 18.60
C ALA A 356 5.25 -27.64 19.37
N THR A 357 5.32 -28.95 19.15
CA THR A 357 6.22 -29.89 19.85
C THR A 357 7.19 -30.60 18.91
N ASN A 358 6.96 -30.55 17.62
CA ASN A 358 7.82 -31.18 16.62
C ASN A 358 9.08 -30.33 16.42
N SER A 359 10.26 -30.90 16.69
CA SER A 359 11.55 -30.22 16.51
C SER A 359 11.87 -29.92 15.03
N ASP A 360 11.23 -30.63 14.10
CA ASP A 360 11.39 -30.44 12.64
C ASP A 360 10.23 -29.61 12.04
N TYR A 361 9.52 -28.80 12.85
CA TYR A 361 8.36 -28.04 12.40
C TYR A 361 8.61 -27.22 11.13
N LYS A 362 9.81 -26.68 10.93
CA LYS A 362 10.16 -25.90 9.72
C LYS A 362 10.04 -26.70 8.41
N ASN A 363 10.13 -28.02 8.46
CA ASN A 363 9.97 -28.89 7.29
C ASN A 363 8.65 -29.65 7.27
N SER A 364 8.06 -29.88 8.44
CA SER A 364 6.78 -30.61 8.58
C SER A 364 5.56 -29.70 8.59
N ASP A 365 5.70 -28.41 8.95
CA ASP A 365 4.62 -27.43 9.02
C ASP A 365 4.97 -26.22 8.12
N VAL A 366 4.61 -26.29 6.84
CA VAL A 366 4.95 -25.27 5.85
C VAL A 366 3.67 -24.73 5.22
N LEU A 367 3.26 -23.53 5.65
CA LEU A 367 1.98 -22.90 5.33
C LEU A 367 2.16 -21.89 4.19
N VAL A 368 2.19 -22.38 2.95
CA VAL A 368 2.48 -21.57 1.76
C VAL A 368 1.36 -20.58 1.51
N ILE A 369 1.70 -19.28 1.45
CA ILE A 369 0.75 -18.20 1.18
C ILE A 369 0.38 -18.20 -0.31
N ASP A 370 -0.92 -18.29 -0.62
CA ASP A 370 -1.48 -18.35 -1.97
C ASP A 370 -2.45 -17.19 -2.29
N LYS A 371 -2.50 -16.15 -1.48
CA LYS A 371 -3.33 -14.98 -1.78
C LYS A 371 -2.92 -14.25 -3.07
N TYR A 372 -1.70 -14.50 -3.54
CA TYR A 372 -1.14 -14.00 -4.79
C TYR A 372 -0.66 -15.15 -5.68
N PRO A 373 -1.59 -15.95 -6.24
CA PRO A 373 -1.25 -17.16 -6.98
C PRO A 373 -0.67 -16.90 -8.37
N GLY A 374 -0.69 -15.65 -8.82
CA GLY A 374 -0.35 -15.27 -10.18
C GLY A 374 -1.53 -15.33 -11.15
N LYS A 375 -1.48 -14.52 -12.20
CA LYS A 375 -2.55 -14.43 -13.23
C LYS A 375 -2.62 -15.66 -14.11
N TYR A 376 -1.47 -16.26 -14.41
CA TYR A 376 -1.33 -17.44 -15.25
C TYR A 376 -0.34 -18.38 -14.57
N GLN A 377 -0.83 -19.46 -14.01
CA GLN A 377 0.03 -20.49 -13.42
C GLN A 377 1.11 -20.94 -14.40
N GLY A 378 2.36 -20.95 -13.96
CA GLY A 378 3.50 -21.36 -14.75
C GLY A 378 4.08 -20.31 -15.72
N THR A 379 3.29 -19.33 -16.20
CA THR A 379 3.77 -18.30 -17.14
C THR A 379 4.12 -17.00 -16.44
N ASN A 380 3.34 -16.59 -15.46
CA ASN A 380 3.54 -15.36 -14.67
C ASN A 380 3.27 -15.65 -13.18
N PRO A 381 4.09 -16.52 -12.59
CA PRO A 381 3.93 -16.87 -11.18
C PRO A 381 4.09 -15.63 -10.31
N LEU A 382 3.33 -15.55 -9.21
CA LEU A 382 3.40 -14.49 -8.20
C LEU A 382 3.05 -13.07 -8.70
N ARG A 383 2.67 -12.91 -9.97
CA ARG A 383 2.28 -11.62 -10.55
C ARG A 383 0.78 -11.45 -10.48
N ASN A 384 0.35 -10.61 -9.53
CA ASN A 384 -1.05 -10.20 -9.39
C ASN A 384 -1.17 -8.69 -9.41
N ASP A 385 -2.37 -8.19 -9.75
CA ASP A 385 -2.71 -6.80 -9.54
C ASP A 385 -2.73 -6.49 -8.04
N GLU A 386 -2.14 -5.35 -7.67
CA GLU A 386 -2.07 -4.95 -6.26
C GLU A 386 -3.39 -4.30 -5.85
N LYS A 387 -4.19 -5.02 -5.07
CA LYS A 387 -5.49 -4.57 -4.58
C LYS A 387 -5.29 -3.54 -3.47
N VAL A 388 -5.65 -2.27 -3.73
CA VAL A 388 -5.42 -1.14 -2.81
C VAL A 388 -6.66 -0.83 -1.99
N PHE A 389 -7.85 -0.90 -2.63
CA PHE A 389 -9.14 -0.71 -1.98
C PHE A 389 -10.13 -1.78 -2.39
N ARG A 390 -10.75 -2.43 -1.42
CA ARG A 390 -11.84 -3.39 -1.59
C ARG A 390 -13.06 -2.96 -0.79
N LEU A 391 -14.24 -3.41 -1.22
CA LEU A 391 -15.49 -3.05 -0.59
C LEU A 391 -15.59 -3.54 0.86
N SER A 392 -15.01 -4.70 1.18
CA SER A 392 -14.97 -5.22 2.56
C SER A 392 -14.31 -4.26 3.55
N GLU A 393 -13.28 -3.49 3.12
CA GLU A 393 -12.70 -2.46 3.98
C GLU A 393 -13.70 -1.36 4.33
N MET A 394 -14.60 -0.98 3.42
CA MET A 394 -15.63 0.02 3.71
C MET A 394 -16.59 -0.44 4.82
N TYR A 395 -16.95 -1.72 4.83
CA TYR A 395 -17.73 -2.32 5.92
C TYR A 395 -16.97 -2.32 7.24
N LEU A 396 -15.67 -2.62 7.22
CA LEU A 396 -14.82 -2.57 8.40
C LEU A 396 -14.66 -1.14 8.95
N ILE A 397 -14.57 -0.14 8.08
CA ILE A 397 -14.58 1.29 8.47
C ILE A 397 -15.91 1.65 9.13
N LEU A 398 -17.03 1.21 8.58
CA LEU A 398 -18.36 1.47 9.18
C LEU A 398 -18.53 0.77 10.53
N ALA A 399 -17.97 -0.45 10.69
CA ALA A 399 -17.97 -1.13 11.97
C ALA A 399 -17.20 -0.33 13.04
N GLU A 400 -16.00 0.18 12.71
CA GLU A 400 -15.23 1.04 13.62
C GLU A 400 -16.01 2.33 13.98
N CYS A 401 -16.63 2.98 13.01
CA CYS A 401 -17.43 4.19 13.24
C CYS A 401 -18.64 3.91 14.16
N ALA A 402 -19.30 2.78 13.99
CA ALA A 402 -20.43 2.38 14.85
C ALA A 402 -19.99 2.14 16.30
N VAL A 403 -18.78 1.58 16.52
CA VAL A 403 -18.23 1.42 17.89
C VAL A 403 -18.00 2.78 18.55
N VAL A 404 -17.50 3.77 17.82
CA VAL A 404 -17.32 5.15 18.35
C VAL A 404 -18.65 5.77 18.74
N GLU A 405 -19.73 5.45 18.01
CA GLU A 405 -21.10 5.88 18.33
C GLU A 405 -21.77 5.05 19.44
N ASN A 406 -21.06 4.06 20.01
CA ASN A 406 -21.57 3.06 20.97
C ASN A 406 -22.71 2.20 20.39
N ASP A 407 -22.86 2.12 19.08
CA ASP A 407 -23.80 1.25 18.40
C ASP A 407 -23.17 -0.12 18.08
N PHE A 408 -23.07 -0.96 19.11
CA PHE A 408 -22.42 -2.26 19.02
C PHE A 408 -23.21 -3.26 18.16
N VAL A 409 -24.52 -3.10 18.06
CA VAL A 409 -25.38 -3.95 17.22
C VAL A 409 -25.11 -3.70 15.74
N THR A 410 -25.04 -2.45 15.33
CA THR A 410 -24.70 -2.06 13.95
C THR A 410 -23.26 -2.47 13.62
N ALA A 411 -22.30 -2.29 14.55
CA ALA A 411 -20.91 -2.75 14.37
C ALA A 411 -20.86 -4.27 14.11
N ALA A 412 -21.55 -5.07 14.93
CA ALA A 412 -21.67 -6.53 14.75
C ALA A 412 -22.32 -6.89 13.41
N GLY A 413 -23.32 -6.11 12.98
CA GLY A 413 -24.01 -6.29 11.71
C GLY A 413 -23.07 -6.16 10.50
N TYR A 414 -22.15 -5.17 10.50
CA TYR A 414 -21.16 -5.03 9.45
C TYR A 414 -20.15 -6.18 9.40
N ILE A 415 -19.68 -6.63 10.55
CA ILE A 415 -18.79 -7.80 10.65
C ILE A 415 -19.49 -9.06 10.13
N LYS A 416 -20.75 -9.28 10.56
CA LYS A 416 -21.55 -10.41 10.08
C LYS A 416 -21.70 -10.42 8.57
N GLN A 417 -21.96 -9.27 7.94
CA GLN A 417 -22.11 -9.17 6.48
C GLN A 417 -20.88 -9.66 5.72
N ILE A 418 -19.66 -9.36 6.21
CA ILE A 418 -18.43 -9.89 5.64
C ILE A 418 -18.37 -11.40 5.86
N ARG A 419 -18.53 -11.86 7.09
CA ARG A 419 -18.43 -13.29 7.47
C ARG A 419 -19.43 -14.15 6.73
N ASP A 420 -20.67 -13.69 6.55
CA ASP A 420 -21.71 -14.40 5.77
C ASP A 420 -21.26 -14.65 4.33
N LYS A 421 -20.55 -13.71 3.72
CA LYS A 421 -20.03 -13.83 2.36
C LYS A 421 -18.77 -14.70 2.26
N ARG A 422 -18.07 -14.90 3.35
CA ARG A 422 -16.86 -15.71 3.41
C ARG A 422 -17.13 -17.14 3.90
N ASN A 423 -18.35 -17.45 4.37
CA ASN A 423 -18.67 -18.76 4.90
C ASN A 423 -19.47 -19.60 3.88
N TYR A 424 -18.90 -20.75 3.46
CA TYR A 424 -19.53 -21.64 2.48
C TYR A 424 -20.55 -22.61 3.09
N LEU A 425 -20.63 -22.68 4.42
CA LEU A 425 -21.63 -23.50 5.13
C LEU A 425 -22.93 -22.71 5.39
N GLY A 426 -22.95 -21.40 5.11
CA GLY A 426 -24.11 -20.53 5.28
C GLY A 426 -23.87 -19.37 6.24
N PRO A 427 -24.92 -18.60 6.58
CA PRO A 427 -24.80 -17.42 7.42
C PRO A 427 -24.26 -17.74 8.81
N VAL A 428 -23.38 -16.87 9.31
CA VAL A 428 -22.81 -16.98 10.65
C VAL A 428 -23.73 -16.35 11.71
N THR A 429 -23.52 -16.70 12.97
CA THR A 429 -24.21 -16.06 14.11
C THR A 429 -23.77 -14.59 14.22
N LEU A 430 -24.72 -13.69 14.54
CA LEU A 430 -24.42 -12.30 14.82
C LEU A 430 -23.53 -12.18 16.07
N PRO A 431 -22.36 -11.53 15.99
CA PRO A 431 -21.56 -11.26 17.19
C PRO A 431 -22.32 -10.39 18.20
N THR A 432 -22.00 -10.56 19.48
CA THR A 432 -22.57 -9.73 20.54
C THR A 432 -21.44 -9.07 21.30
N TYR A 433 -21.50 -7.76 21.45
CA TYR A 433 -20.49 -6.99 22.17
C TYR A 433 -21.12 -6.30 23.39
N THR A 434 -20.45 -6.37 24.53
CA THR A 434 -20.85 -5.72 25.79
C THR A 434 -19.98 -4.52 26.11
N SER A 435 -18.91 -4.30 25.33
CA SER A 435 -18.01 -3.15 25.49
C SER A 435 -17.33 -2.78 24.17
N ALA A 436 -16.87 -1.53 24.06
CA ALA A 436 -16.09 -1.07 22.93
C ALA A 436 -14.81 -1.92 22.73
N ALA A 437 -14.15 -2.34 23.80
CA ALA A 437 -12.94 -3.16 23.71
C ALA A 437 -13.21 -4.54 23.06
N GLN A 438 -14.34 -5.16 23.37
CA GLN A 438 -14.75 -6.39 22.70
C GLN A 438 -15.04 -6.18 21.23
N ALA A 439 -15.79 -5.10 20.89
CA ALA A 439 -16.09 -4.76 19.51
C ALA A 439 -14.81 -4.49 18.71
N TYR A 440 -13.90 -3.67 19.23
CA TYR A 440 -12.59 -3.41 18.59
C TYR A 440 -11.74 -4.68 18.46
N SER A 441 -11.78 -5.57 19.45
CA SER A 441 -11.05 -6.85 19.38
C SER A 441 -11.56 -7.73 18.23
N ASP A 442 -12.88 -7.81 18.04
CA ASP A 442 -13.47 -8.60 16.96
C ASP A 442 -13.29 -7.93 15.58
N ILE A 443 -13.40 -6.60 15.50
CA ILE A 443 -13.08 -5.84 14.28
C ILE A 443 -11.61 -6.03 13.90
N LEU A 444 -10.69 -5.93 14.86
CA LEU A 444 -9.26 -6.12 14.60
C LEU A 444 -8.93 -7.55 14.16
N LEU A 445 -9.65 -8.54 14.71
CA LEU A 445 -9.57 -9.93 14.29
C LEU A 445 -10.08 -10.10 12.84
N GLU A 446 -11.25 -9.55 12.51
CA GLU A 446 -11.79 -9.63 11.15
C GLU A 446 -10.89 -8.91 10.14
N ARG A 447 -10.33 -7.74 10.49
CA ARG A 447 -9.35 -7.04 9.66
C ARG A 447 -8.09 -7.88 9.44
N ARG A 448 -7.58 -8.56 10.50
CA ARG A 448 -6.43 -9.47 10.40
C ARG A 448 -6.67 -10.60 9.40
N VAL A 449 -7.87 -11.17 9.39
CA VAL A 449 -8.23 -12.28 8.49
C VAL A 449 -8.59 -11.78 7.10
N GLU A 450 -9.47 -10.80 6.99
CA GLU A 450 -9.99 -10.33 5.70
C GLU A 450 -8.93 -9.62 4.85
N LEU A 451 -8.13 -8.78 5.50
CA LEU A 451 -7.12 -7.94 4.86
C LEU A 451 -5.68 -8.50 5.01
N ALA A 452 -5.55 -9.77 5.41
CA ALA A 452 -4.24 -10.43 5.53
C ALA A 452 -3.43 -10.25 4.25
N PHE A 453 -2.13 -9.95 4.41
CA PHE A 453 -1.18 -9.76 3.30
C PHE A 453 -1.48 -8.61 2.33
N GLU A 454 -2.38 -7.68 2.70
CA GLU A 454 -2.71 -6.50 1.88
C GLU A 454 -2.11 -5.19 2.44
N GLY A 455 -1.25 -5.28 3.46
CA GLY A 455 -0.52 -4.14 4.04
C GLY A 455 -1.27 -3.38 5.14
N HIS A 456 -2.28 -3.97 5.75
CA HIS A 456 -3.11 -3.32 6.76
C HIS A 456 -2.66 -3.59 8.20
N ARG A 457 -2.19 -4.79 8.52
CA ARG A 457 -2.02 -5.27 9.90
C ARG A 457 -1.14 -4.38 10.78
N TYR A 458 -0.03 -3.84 10.24
CA TYR A 458 0.86 -2.94 10.97
C TYR A 458 0.10 -1.69 11.46
N ILE A 459 -0.63 -1.05 10.55
CA ILE A 459 -1.38 0.18 10.88
C ILE A 459 -2.62 -0.13 11.73
N ASP A 460 -3.26 -1.25 11.52
CA ASP A 460 -4.41 -1.66 12.33
C ASP A 460 -4.01 -1.91 13.78
N LEU A 461 -2.87 -2.55 14.03
CA LEU A 461 -2.31 -2.68 15.37
C LEU A 461 -1.94 -1.32 15.97
N LYS A 462 -1.27 -0.44 15.21
CA LYS A 462 -0.94 0.92 15.66
C LYS A 462 -2.18 1.71 16.07
N ARG A 463 -3.30 1.60 15.32
CA ARG A 463 -4.53 2.38 15.55
C ARG A 463 -5.47 1.76 16.57
N LEU A 464 -5.64 0.45 16.52
CA LEU A 464 -6.69 -0.27 17.23
C LEU A 464 -6.15 -1.16 18.36
N GLY A 465 -4.86 -1.52 18.35
CA GLY A 465 -4.32 -2.49 19.26
C GLY A 465 -4.55 -2.14 20.72
N ALA A 466 -4.31 -0.90 21.13
CA ALA A 466 -4.58 -0.43 22.49
C ALA A 466 -6.10 -0.45 22.83
N LEU A 467 -6.96 -0.05 21.89
CA LEU A 467 -8.42 -0.05 22.07
C LEU A 467 -8.99 -1.46 22.17
N ALA A 468 -8.36 -2.41 21.50
CA ALA A 468 -8.72 -3.82 21.47
C ALA A 468 -8.04 -4.66 22.58
N ASN A 469 -7.13 -4.07 23.36
CA ASN A 469 -6.23 -4.80 24.27
C ASN A 469 -5.44 -5.90 23.55
N LYS A 470 -4.93 -5.62 22.36
CA LYS A 470 -4.17 -6.54 21.52
C LYS A 470 -2.82 -5.96 21.14
N SER A 471 -1.85 -6.84 20.92
CA SER A 471 -0.53 -6.55 20.39
C SER A 471 -0.18 -7.52 19.25
N ILE A 472 1.06 -7.51 18.78
CA ILE A 472 1.56 -8.55 17.88
C ILE A 472 1.47 -9.91 18.59
N ASP A 473 0.99 -10.92 17.86
CA ASP A 473 0.66 -12.26 18.37
C ASP A 473 1.24 -13.33 17.43
N ARG A 474 2.59 -13.47 17.43
CA ARG A 474 3.28 -14.54 16.70
C ARG A 474 3.29 -15.84 17.50
N HIS A 475 3.24 -16.96 16.81
CA HIS A 475 3.56 -18.25 17.42
C HIS A 475 5.09 -18.42 17.53
N PRO A 476 5.62 -19.11 18.55
CA PRO A 476 7.06 -19.37 18.66
C PRO A 476 7.67 -20.10 17.45
N THR A 477 6.88 -20.85 16.69
CA THR A 477 7.35 -21.53 15.46
C THR A 477 7.46 -20.60 14.24
N ASP A 478 6.92 -19.39 14.32
CA ASP A 478 7.00 -18.41 13.22
C ASP A 478 8.43 -17.87 13.05
N ASP A 479 9.33 -18.05 14.03
CA ASP A 479 10.69 -17.53 14.00
C ASP A 479 11.68 -18.46 14.72
N VAL A 480 12.91 -18.00 14.89
CA VAL A 480 13.88 -18.66 15.76
C VAL A 480 13.61 -18.32 17.23
N SER A 481 13.93 -19.24 18.12
CA SER A 481 13.56 -19.19 19.55
C SER A 481 14.05 -17.95 20.33
N THR A 482 14.98 -17.17 19.78
CA THR A 482 15.52 -15.96 20.41
C THR A 482 14.76 -14.68 20.03
N VAL A 483 13.85 -14.74 19.06
CA VAL A 483 13.07 -13.57 18.61
C VAL A 483 11.81 -13.43 19.46
N PRO A 484 11.50 -12.23 19.96
CA PRO A 484 10.25 -12.00 20.69
C PRO A 484 9.03 -12.29 19.81
N THR A 485 8.00 -12.95 20.37
CA THR A 485 6.76 -13.24 19.67
C THR A 485 5.75 -12.10 19.74
N THR A 486 5.99 -11.09 20.56
CA THR A 486 5.11 -9.95 20.76
C THR A 486 5.87 -8.65 20.89
N LEU A 487 5.23 -7.55 20.54
CA LEU A 487 5.70 -6.19 20.74
C LEU A 487 4.51 -5.31 21.14
N PRO A 488 4.59 -4.53 22.24
CA PRO A 488 3.52 -3.62 22.63
C PRO A 488 3.22 -2.60 21.53
N VAL A 489 1.95 -2.30 21.28
CA VAL A 489 1.55 -1.33 20.23
C VAL A 489 1.94 0.12 20.56
N THR A 490 2.38 0.38 21.80
CA THR A 490 2.96 1.66 22.24
C THR A 490 4.44 1.78 21.94
N ASP A 491 5.08 0.74 21.41
CA ASP A 491 6.50 0.76 21.07
C ASP A 491 6.76 1.73 19.92
N TYR A 492 7.87 2.50 20.03
CA TYR A 492 8.23 3.51 19.04
C TYR A 492 8.38 2.96 17.62
N ARG A 493 8.69 1.66 17.47
CA ARG A 493 8.86 0.98 16.17
C ARG A 493 7.57 0.84 15.38
N PHE A 494 6.40 1.16 15.95
CA PHE A 494 5.17 1.39 15.19
C PHE A 494 5.16 2.73 14.43
N THR A 495 6.29 3.42 14.40
CA THR A 495 6.59 4.53 13.48
C THR A 495 7.94 4.24 12.86
N LEU A 496 8.01 4.22 11.53
CA LEU A 496 9.25 3.86 10.84
C LEU A 496 10.32 4.94 10.99
N PRO A 497 11.61 4.57 10.97
CA PRO A 497 12.71 5.54 10.99
C PRO A 497 12.76 6.32 9.68
N ILE A 498 13.10 7.60 9.75
CA ILE A 498 13.49 8.36 8.56
C ILE A 498 14.80 7.75 8.04
N PRO A 499 14.92 7.50 6.72
CA PRO A 499 16.12 6.87 6.16
C PRO A 499 17.40 7.61 6.53
N ARG A 500 18.46 6.86 6.83
CA ARG A 500 19.76 7.42 7.24
C ARG A 500 20.31 8.41 6.24
N ASN A 501 20.20 8.11 4.94
CA ASN A 501 20.71 8.97 3.87
C ASN A 501 20.00 10.33 3.83
N GLU A 502 18.70 10.36 4.16
CA GLU A 502 17.93 11.61 4.25
C GLU A 502 18.44 12.49 5.40
N VAL A 503 18.60 11.90 6.58
CA VAL A 503 19.08 12.62 7.78
C VAL A 503 20.52 13.09 7.60
N GLN A 504 21.40 12.27 7.01
CA GLN A 504 22.79 12.64 6.75
C GLN A 504 22.91 13.68 5.62
N GLY A 505 22.09 13.52 4.58
CA GLY A 505 22.09 14.42 3.43
C GLY A 505 21.43 15.79 3.70
N ASN A 506 20.56 15.88 4.70
CA ASN A 506 19.80 17.10 5.03
C ASN A 506 19.78 17.36 6.55
N PRO A 507 20.61 18.25 7.07
CA PRO A 507 20.70 18.55 8.50
C PRO A 507 19.42 19.21 9.07
N SER A 508 18.47 19.63 8.23
CA SER A 508 17.18 20.17 8.65
C SER A 508 16.16 19.08 9.03
N ILE A 509 16.49 17.80 8.79
CA ILE A 509 15.60 16.69 9.10
C ILE A 509 15.88 16.16 10.51
N THR A 510 14.83 16.10 11.32
CA THR A 510 14.84 15.44 12.62
C THR A 510 14.35 13.99 12.49
N GLN A 511 15.09 13.06 13.10
CA GLN A 511 14.72 11.64 13.15
C GLN A 511 13.49 11.42 14.05
N ASN A 512 12.75 10.33 13.81
CA ASN A 512 11.66 9.90 14.67
C ASN A 512 12.16 9.47 16.07
N PRO A 513 11.39 9.71 17.14
CA PRO A 513 11.75 9.29 18.49
C PRO A 513 12.11 7.81 18.58
N GLY A 514 13.11 7.48 19.39
CA GLY A 514 13.60 6.10 19.59
C GLY A 514 14.69 5.64 18.61
N TYR A 515 14.89 6.34 17.49
CA TYR A 515 15.96 6.07 16.54
C TYR A 515 17.12 7.05 16.68
N LYS A 516 18.34 6.58 16.38
CA LYS A 516 19.58 7.37 16.46
C LYS A 516 20.20 7.58 15.08
#